data_3a42690e21cdc498cc01e50c7d04777c
#
_entry.id   3a42690e21cdc498cc01e50c7d04777c
#
_cell.length_a   1.000
_cell.length_b   1.000
_cell.length_c   1.000
_cell.angle_alpha   90.00
_cell.angle_beta   90.00
_cell.angle_gamma   90.00
#
_symmetry.space_group_name_H-M   'P 1'
#
loop_
_entity.id
_entity.type
_entity.pdbx_description
1 polymer ?
#
loop_
_entity_poly.entity_id
_entity_poly.type
_entity_poly.pdbx_seq_one_letter_code
_entity_poly.pdbx_strand_id
1 'polypeptide(L)'
;MVPVEGVAPSELTDTYHQGRSGGRIHMATDILAMRGTPVLAAAPGRIIKLANGGAGGITIYVADASGRYVQYYAHLMGYAPNVKEGLQVREGDVIGFVGTTGNAPPNTPHLHFQVMRSDANYWNGTPIDVRAFITKPGRMRN
;
A
#
# COMPACT_ATOMS: atom_id res chain seq x y z
N MET A 1 7.35 1.02 7.83
CA MET A 1 6.19 1.01 8.75
C MET A 1 5.05 0.23 8.11
N VAL A 2 4.35 -0.58 8.88
CA VAL A 2 3.11 -1.23 8.40
C VAL A 2 2.14 -0.12 7.98
N PRO A 3 1.61 -0.17 6.76
CA PRO A 3 0.84 0.96 6.22
C PRO A 3 -0.63 0.98 6.64
N VAL A 4 -0.96 0.39 7.77
CA VAL A 4 -2.31 0.43 8.35
C VAL A 4 -2.21 0.78 9.82
N GLU A 5 -2.95 1.79 10.24
CA GLU A 5 -2.94 2.24 11.64
C GLU A 5 -3.29 1.10 12.59
N GLY A 6 -2.49 0.97 13.63
CA GLY A 6 -2.73 0.01 14.70
C GLY A 6 -2.32 -1.42 14.41
N VAL A 7 -1.74 -1.70 13.25
CA VAL A 7 -1.32 -3.06 12.88
C VAL A 7 0.18 -3.22 13.09
N ALA A 8 0.57 -4.25 13.84
CA ALA A 8 1.97 -4.59 14.05
C ALA A 8 2.45 -5.62 13.03
N PRO A 9 3.75 -5.68 12.77
CA PRO A 9 4.29 -6.67 11.82
C PRO A 9 3.91 -8.12 12.18
N SER A 10 3.82 -8.43 13.47
CA SER A 10 3.47 -9.77 13.93
C SER A 10 2.03 -10.17 13.62
N GLU A 11 1.17 -9.20 13.31
CA GLU A 11 -0.23 -9.45 12.99
C GLU A 11 -0.46 -9.72 11.51
N LEU A 12 0.58 -9.58 10.69
CA LEU A 12 0.44 -9.75 9.24
C LEU A 12 0.43 -11.23 8.88
N THR A 13 -0.50 -11.59 7.99
CA THR A 13 -0.50 -12.92 7.40
C THR A 13 0.63 -12.99 6.39
N ASP A 14 1.42 -14.07 6.44
CA ASP A 14 2.48 -14.28 5.46
C ASP A 14 1.86 -14.70 4.13
N THR A 15 1.66 -13.74 3.24
CA THR A 15 1.13 -14.00 1.91
C THR A 15 2.21 -14.01 0.83
N TYR A 16 3.48 -13.72 1.19
CA TYR A 16 4.58 -13.70 0.23
C TYR A 16 4.82 -15.00 -0.45
N HIS A 17 4.75 -16.08 0.33
CA HIS A 17 5.09 -17.40 -0.14
C HIS A 17 3.86 -18.20 -0.54
N GLN A 18 2.67 -17.57 -0.55
CA GLN A 18 1.48 -18.22 -1.06
C GLN A 18 1.63 -18.49 -2.55
N GLY A 19 1.41 -19.72 -2.94
CA GLY A 19 1.36 -20.09 -4.35
C GLY A 19 0.17 -19.43 -5.02
N ARG A 20 0.38 -18.95 -6.24
CA ARG A 20 -0.69 -18.47 -7.10
C ARG A 20 -0.95 -19.49 -8.17
N SER A 21 -2.12 -19.36 -8.81
CA SER A 21 -2.44 -20.15 -9.99
C SER A 21 -1.29 -20.03 -11.00
N GLY A 22 -0.76 -21.14 -11.47
CA GLY A 22 0.39 -21.17 -12.35
C GLY A 22 1.74 -21.17 -11.64
N GLY A 23 1.77 -21.38 -10.32
CA GLY A 23 3.01 -21.50 -9.56
C GLY A 23 3.71 -20.19 -9.21
N ARG A 24 3.05 -19.05 -9.43
CA ARG A 24 3.63 -17.75 -9.10
C ARG A 24 3.55 -17.46 -7.61
N ILE A 25 4.54 -16.73 -7.07
CA ILE A 25 4.56 -16.29 -5.69
C ILE A 25 3.92 -14.92 -5.61
N HIS A 26 3.09 -14.71 -4.59
CA HIS A 26 2.45 -13.42 -4.33
C HIS A 26 3.47 -12.47 -3.71
N MET A 27 3.84 -11.41 -4.43
CA MET A 27 4.87 -10.44 -4.02
C MET A 27 4.24 -9.19 -3.40
N ALA A 28 3.12 -9.36 -2.69
CA ALA A 28 2.42 -8.28 -2.01
C ALA A 28 1.92 -8.81 -0.68
N THR A 29 1.37 -7.93 0.17
CA THR A 29 0.71 -8.34 1.39
C THR A 29 -0.69 -7.74 1.45
N ASP A 30 -1.65 -8.53 1.91
CA ASP A 30 -3.00 -8.10 2.18
C ASP A 30 -3.15 -7.91 3.69
N ILE A 31 -3.50 -6.70 4.10
CA ILE A 31 -3.60 -6.34 5.51
C ILE A 31 -5.07 -6.14 5.84
N LEU A 32 -5.64 -7.09 6.57
CA LEU A 32 -7.04 -7.03 6.98
C LEU A 32 -7.22 -5.93 8.02
N ALA A 33 -8.24 -5.12 7.83
CA ALA A 33 -8.59 -4.06 8.77
C ALA A 33 -10.03 -3.63 8.49
N MET A 34 -10.65 -2.98 9.46
CA MET A 34 -12.01 -2.47 9.29
C MET A 34 -12.02 -1.39 8.21
N ARG A 35 -13.12 -1.34 7.46
CA ARG A 35 -13.33 -0.27 6.48
C ARG A 35 -13.20 1.09 7.17
N GLY A 36 -12.48 2.00 6.55
CA GLY A 36 -12.26 3.33 7.11
C GLY A 36 -11.03 3.46 7.99
N THR A 37 -10.33 2.36 8.29
CA THR A 37 -9.08 2.43 9.05
C THR A 37 -8.04 3.24 8.25
N PRO A 38 -7.33 4.19 8.88
CA PRO A 38 -6.33 4.98 8.16
C PRO A 38 -5.24 4.15 7.54
N VAL A 39 -4.91 4.47 6.30
CA VAL A 39 -3.77 3.92 5.56
C VAL A 39 -2.64 4.93 5.65
N LEU A 40 -1.47 4.46 6.03
CA LEU A 40 -0.29 5.28 6.30
C LEU A 40 0.76 5.08 5.22
N ALA A 41 1.54 6.12 4.95
CA ALA A 41 2.70 5.97 4.08
C ALA A 41 3.72 5.06 4.77
N ALA A 42 4.09 3.96 4.12
CA ALA A 42 5.01 2.98 4.68
C ALA A 42 6.44 3.50 4.76
N ALA A 43 6.80 4.43 3.89
CA ALA A 43 8.11 5.07 3.84
C ALA A 43 7.95 6.45 3.21
N PRO A 44 8.89 7.38 3.45
CA PRO A 44 8.77 8.73 2.87
C PRO A 44 8.93 8.70 1.37
N GLY A 45 8.27 9.63 0.69
CA GLY A 45 8.35 9.73 -0.75
C GLY A 45 7.41 10.79 -1.30
N ARG A 46 7.10 10.66 -2.59
CA ARG A 46 6.23 11.59 -3.31
C ARG A 46 5.14 10.81 -4.03
N ILE A 47 3.90 11.27 -3.89
CA ILE A 47 2.79 10.66 -4.62
C ILE A 47 2.97 10.96 -6.11
N ILE A 48 3.08 9.92 -6.91
CA ILE A 48 3.31 10.05 -8.36
C ILE A 48 2.09 9.72 -9.19
N LYS A 49 1.13 8.97 -8.63
CA LYS A 49 -0.08 8.62 -9.38
C LYS A 49 -1.22 8.31 -8.42
N LEU A 50 -2.40 8.82 -8.77
CA LEU A 50 -3.68 8.45 -8.17
C LEU A 50 -4.55 7.87 -9.27
N ALA A 51 -5.22 6.75 -8.98
CA ALA A 51 -6.07 6.10 -9.97
C ALA A 51 -7.34 5.57 -9.31
N ASN A 52 -8.39 5.43 -10.11
CA ASN A 52 -9.66 4.86 -9.66
C ASN A 52 -10.23 4.04 -10.81
N GLY A 53 -10.38 2.76 -10.57
CA GLY A 53 -10.93 1.82 -11.56
C GLY A 53 -10.06 0.58 -11.69
N GLY A 54 -10.55 -0.39 -12.46
CA GLY A 54 -9.85 -1.65 -12.65
C GLY A 54 -9.80 -2.50 -11.39
N ALA A 55 -8.89 -3.46 -11.38
CA ALA A 55 -8.78 -4.45 -10.29
C ALA A 55 -8.40 -3.83 -8.95
N GLY A 56 -7.57 -2.80 -8.96
CA GLY A 56 -7.12 -2.15 -7.71
C GLY A 56 -8.13 -1.21 -7.10
N GLY A 57 -9.12 -0.73 -7.86
CA GLY A 57 -10.07 0.27 -7.39
C GLY A 57 -9.40 1.62 -7.17
N ILE A 58 -9.63 2.23 -6.01
CA ILE A 58 -8.99 3.50 -5.63
C ILE A 58 -7.58 3.19 -5.13
N THR A 59 -6.56 3.77 -5.77
CA THR A 59 -5.15 3.45 -5.54
C THR A 59 -4.27 4.68 -5.39
N ILE A 60 -3.15 4.50 -4.69
CA ILE A 60 -2.10 5.51 -4.56
C ILE A 60 -0.76 4.86 -4.90
N TYR A 61 0.06 5.56 -5.69
CA TYR A 61 1.43 5.17 -5.97
C TYR A 61 2.37 6.23 -5.40
N VAL A 62 3.32 5.79 -4.56
CA VAL A 62 4.31 6.68 -3.93
C VAL A 62 5.71 6.26 -4.36
N ALA A 63 6.43 7.17 -5.03
CA ALA A 63 7.85 6.96 -5.32
C ALA A 63 8.64 7.25 -4.06
N ASP A 64 9.41 6.29 -3.56
CA ASP A 64 10.13 6.50 -2.32
C ASP A 64 11.32 7.46 -2.51
N ALA A 65 11.87 7.92 -1.37
CA ALA A 65 12.91 8.94 -1.38
C ALA A 65 14.18 8.49 -2.10
N SER A 66 14.43 7.18 -2.21
CA SER A 66 15.59 6.67 -2.93
C SER A 66 15.48 6.79 -4.45
N GLY A 67 14.27 6.93 -4.96
CA GLY A 67 14.01 6.96 -6.40
C GLY A 67 14.05 5.59 -7.07
N ARG A 68 14.16 4.51 -6.28
CA ARG A 68 14.30 3.14 -6.82
C ARG A 68 13.05 2.31 -6.66
N TYR A 69 12.16 2.69 -5.74
CA TYR A 69 11.00 1.88 -5.39
C TYR A 69 9.73 2.70 -5.47
N VAL A 70 8.64 2.01 -5.83
CA VAL A 70 7.30 2.59 -5.81
C VAL A 70 6.44 1.76 -4.90
N GLN A 71 5.81 2.43 -3.94
CA GLN A 71 4.85 1.82 -3.01
C GLN A 71 3.46 1.91 -3.65
N TYR A 72 2.71 0.82 -3.62
CA TYR A 72 1.39 0.73 -4.21
C TYR A 72 0.37 0.35 -3.14
N TYR A 73 -0.69 1.14 -3.04
CA TYR A 73 -1.77 0.98 -2.06
C TYR A 73 -3.08 0.85 -2.81
N ALA A 74 -3.81 -0.25 -2.59
CA ALA A 74 -5.00 -0.54 -3.39
C ALA A 74 -6.22 -0.88 -2.54
N HIS A 75 -7.39 -0.90 -3.17
CA HIS A 75 -8.71 -1.17 -2.60
C HIS A 75 -9.13 -0.13 -1.57
N LEU A 76 -8.68 1.11 -1.73
CA LEU A 76 -8.97 2.18 -0.77
C LEU A 76 -10.44 2.58 -0.82
N MET A 77 -10.96 3.02 0.31
CA MET A 77 -12.28 3.65 0.38
C MET A 77 -12.22 5.06 -0.20
N GLY A 78 -11.11 5.75 -0.01
CA GLY A 78 -10.90 7.09 -0.51
C GLY A 78 -9.53 7.62 -0.10
N TYR A 79 -9.24 8.85 -0.51
CA TYR A 79 -8.00 9.53 -0.19
C TYR A 79 -8.15 10.38 1.06
N ALA A 80 -7.06 10.58 1.79
CA ALA A 80 -7.02 11.56 2.88
C ALA A 80 -7.09 12.98 2.31
N PRO A 81 -7.54 13.96 3.13
CA PRO A 81 -7.53 15.36 2.70
C PRO A 81 -6.14 15.80 2.24
N ASN A 82 -6.09 16.65 1.24
CA ASN A 82 -4.87 17.21 0.65
C ASN A 82 -4.02 16.22 -0.16
N VAL A 83 -4.41 14.97 -0.29
CA VAL A 83 -3.71 14.00 -1.14
C VAL A 83 -3.89 14.40 -2.60
N LYS A 84 -2.76 14.55 -3.30
CA LYS A 84 -2.72 14.88 -4.72
C LYS A 84 -1.41 14.41 -5.30
N GLU A 85 -1.36 14.26 -6.61
CA GLU A 85 -0.10 13.94 -7.29
C GLU A 85 0.90 15.06 -7.06
N GLY A 86 2.13 14.69 -6.74
CA GLY A 86 3.19 15.62 -6.39
C GLY A 86 3.37 15.87 -4.90
N LEU A 87 2.42 15.45 -4.06
CA LEU A 87 2.52 15.67 -2.62
C LEU A 87 3.67 14.85 -2.02
N GLN A 88 4.52 15.52 -1.22
CA GLN A 88 5.52 14.84 -0.42
C GLN A 88 4.88 14.27 0.84
N VAL A 89 5.19 13.02 1.15
CA VAL A 89 4.67 12.36 2.34
C VAL A 89 5.83 11.83 3.18
N ARG A 90 5.60 11.78 4.50
CA ARG A 90 6.55 11.20 5.45
C ARG A 90 6.01 9.88 5.94
N GLU A 91 6.90 9.01 6.40
CA GLU A 91 6.49 7.75 7.02
C GLU A 91 5.45 8.02 8.10
N GLY A 92 4.34 7.29 8.04
CA GLY A 92 3.26 7.42 9.01
C GLY A 92 2.21 8.47 8.69
N ASP A 93 2.39 9.29 7.64
CA ASP A 93 1.33 10.23 7.23
C ASP A 93 0.12 9.45 6.74
N VAL A 94 -1.09 9.89 7.13
CA VAL A 94 -2.33 9.30 6.62
C VAL A 94 -2.53 9.72 5.17
N ILE A 95 -2.65 8.74 4.28
CA ILE A 95 -2.82 9.00 2.86
C ILE A 95 -4.16 8.52 2.31
N GLY A 96 -4.85 7.63 3.03
CA GLY A 96 -6.13 7.12 2.59
C GLY A 96 -6.78 6.27 3.66
N PHE A 97 -7.78 5.49 3.26
CA PHE A 97 -8.57 4.66 4.19
C PHE A 97 -8.84 3.30 3.58
N VAL A 98 -8.81 2.26 4.42
CA VAL A 98 -9.08 0.89 4.00
C VAL A 98 -10.49 0.76 3.45
N GLY A 99 -10.63 0.05 2.34
CA GLY A 99 -11.93 -0.17 1.71
C GLY A 99 -12.03 -1.52 1.03
N THR A 100 -12.93 -1.59 0.05
CA THR A 100 -13.19 -2.81 -0.73
C THR A 100 -13.38 -2.48 -2.21
N THR A 101 -12.80 -1.38 -2.68
CA THR A 101 -12.94 -0.98 -4.09
C THR A 101 -12.15 -1.90 -5.01
N GLY A 102 -12.46 -1.85 -6.30
CA GLY A 102 -11.85 -2.74 -7.28
C GLY A 102 -12.40 -4.15 -7.15
N ASN A 103 -11.52 -5.14 -7.25
CA ASN A 103 -11.90 -6.55 -7.19
C ASN A 103 -11.84 -7.15 -5.78
N ALA A 104 -11.69 -6.32 -4.75
CA ALA A 104 -11.68 -6.82 -3.38
C ALA A 104 -13.05 -7.40 -3.02
N PRO A 105 -13.10 -8.52 -2.27
CA PRO A 105 -14.37 -9.06 -1.80
C PRO A 105 -15.07 -8.04 -0.90
N PRO A 106 -16.39 -7.76 -1.12
CA PRO A 106 -17.08 -6.72 -0.35
C PRO A 106 -17.11 -6.96 1.16
N ASN A 107 -17.04 -8.22 1.58
CA ASN A 107 -17.11 -8.57 2.99
C ASN A 107 -15.75 -8.72 3.66
N THR A 108 -14.68 -8.38 2.95
CA THR A 108 -13.33 -8.54 3.47
C THR A 108 -12.52 -7.27 3.19
N PRO A 109 -12.78 -6.20 3.96
CA PRO A 109 -11.98 -4.98 3.79
C PRO A 109 -10.51 -5.26 4.10
N HIS A 110 -9.62 -4.77 3.25
CA HIS A 110 -8.19 -4.93 3.44
C HIS A 110 -7.43 -3.92 2.60
N LEU A 111 -6.20 -3.65 3.00
CA LEU A 111 -5.26 -2.93 2.15
C LEU A 111 -4.43 -3.96 1.39
N HIS A 112 -4.38 -3.84 0.07
CA HIS A 112 -3.40 -4.55 -0.73
C HIS A 112 -2.19 -3.63 -0.88
N PHE A 113 -1.06 -4.04 -0.32
CA PHE A 113 0.18 -3.26 -0.31
C PHE A 113 1.28 -4.00 -1.07
N GLN A 114 1.96 -3.27 -1.94
CA GLN A 114 2.99 -3.84 -2.80
C GLN A 114 4.10 -2.80 -2.97
N VAL A 115 5.34 -3.26 -3.10
CA VAL A 115 6.46 -2.41 -3.47
C VAL A 115 7.05 -2.95 -4.75
N MET A 116 7.35 -2.04 -5.67
CA MET A 116 7.91 -2.39 -6.96
C MET A 116 9.25 -1.69 -7.13
N ARG A 117 10.22 -2.39 -7.71
CA ARG A 117 11.44 -1.75 -8.17
C ARG A 117 11.13 -1.05 -9.49
N SER A 118 11.43 0.24 -9.55
CA SER A 118 11.11 1.03 -10.72
C SER A 118 12.20 2.06 -10.98
N ASP A 119 12.64 2.14 -12.23
CA ASP A 119 13.59 3.16 -12.63
C ASP A 119 12.87 4.47 -12.90
N ALA A 120 13.50 5.59 -12.55
CA ALA A 120 12.99 6.94 -12.82
C ALA A 120 11.59 7.20 -12.25
N ASN A 121 11.25 6.56 -11.14
CA ASN A 121 9.96 6.76 -10.47
C ASN A 121 8.74 6.43 -11.35
N TYR A 122 8.91 5.49 -12.28
CA TYR A 122 7.79 5.04 -13.08
C TYR A 122 6.83 4.21 -12.21
N TRP A 123 5.53 4.48 -12.32
CA TRP A 123 4.54 3.87 -11.42
C TRP A 123 4.42 2.34 -11.55
N ASN A 124 4.85 1.77 -12.65
CA ASN A 124 4.73 0.33 -12.88
C ASN A 124 6.13 -0.29 -12.96
N GLY A 125 6.43 -1.18 -12.04
CA GLY A 125 7.74 -1.80 -11.95
C GLY A 125 7.65 -3.29 -11.64
N THR A 126 8.78 -3.87 -11.24
CA THR A 126 8.87 -5.28 -10.86
C THR A 126 8.57 -5.43 -9.38
N PRO A 127 7.55 -6.22 -8.99
CA PRO A 127 7.26 -6.44 -7.57
C PRO A 127 8.44 -7.06 -6.84
N ILE A 128 8.65 -6.62 -5.60
CA ILE A 128 9.69 -7.16 -4.72
C ILE A 128 9.08 -7.57 -3.40
N ASP A 129 9.89 -8.21 -2.56
CA ASP A 129 9.49 -8.60 -1.21
C ASP A 129 9.30 -7.32 -0.37
N VAL A 130 8.08 -7.08 0.14
CA VAL A 130 7.76 -5.86 0.88
C VAL A 130 8.22 -5.90 2.34
N ARG A 131 8.70 -7.04 2.84
CA ARG A 131 8.98 -7.19 4.29
C ARG A 131 9.96 -6.16 4.82
N ALA A 132 10.89 -5.71 4.01
CA ALA A 132 11.86 -4.68 4.42
C ALA A 132 11.20 -3.32 4.68
N PHE A 133 9.99 -3.10 4.16
CA PHE A 133 9.27 -1.82 4.27
C PHE A 133 8.26 -1.81 5.40
N ILE A 134 8.03 -2.94 6.08
CA ILE A 134 6.95 -3.10 7.05
C ILE A 134 7.46 -3.64 8.39
N THR A 135 8.63 -3.18 8.82
CA THR A 135 9.30 -3.67 10.03
C THR A 135 8.83 -2.99 11.31
N LYS A 136 8.11 -1.89 11.22
CA LYS A 136 7.62 -1.13 12.38
C LYS A 136 6.10 -1.12 12.41
N PRO A 137 5.47 -1.07 13.61
CA PRO A 137 4.01 -0.98 13.70
C PRO A 137 3.46 0.26 13.00
N GLY A 138 2.25 0.14 12.46
CA GLY A 138 1.53 1.26 11.88
C GLY A 138 1.01 2.19 12.97
N ARG A 139 1.44 3.44 12.96
CA ARG A 139 1.02 4.45 13.95
C ARG A 139 0.71 5.75 13.26
N MET A 140 -0.31 6.44 13.78
CA MET A 140 -0.54 7.80 13.36
C MET A 140 0.53 8.71 13.98
N ARG A 141 0.92 9.73 13.25
CA ARG A 141 1.78 10.76 13.78
C ARG A 141 0.99 11.67 14.71
N ASN A 142 1.62 12.04 15.79
CA ASN A 142 1.06 13.02 16.73
C ASN A 142 1.53 14.43 16.39
#